data_60308578a9134ceafa1bf023d2dcd5c2
#
_entry.id   60308578a9134ceafa1bf023d2dcd5c2
#
_cell.length_a   1.000
_cell.length_b   1.000
_cell.length_c   1.000
_cell.angle_alpha   90.00
_cell.angle_beta   90.00
_cell.angle_gamma   90.00
#
_symmetry.space_group_name_H-M   'P 1'
#
loop_
_entity.id
_entity.type
_entity.pdbx_description
1 polymer ?
#
loop_
_entity_poly.entity_id
_entity_poly.type
_entity_poly.pdbx_seq_one_letter_code
_entity_poly.pdbx_strand_id
1 'polypeptide(L)'
;IEKYLKEDKAKLTTSIDAGNVETFKKVRGVKAFDKVFSNLKKYNDAAKKNIIIKYILTEGNYDKENLDGFIDKIKDYNLQNCSFQISADFKFENINQEVFFNTLYLYKNLKEFNNINTFLDYHLKPKIKKYIEEILKSENQELISNLNSLCDIEKLKNSNVIIWGAGDTGRELINKSSLLKYYNIKINFFVDKYKDENSKLNNILIKHPKDIQNDNSNIIIASTQFNEEIYHELISMGINKNRIVDSLFL
;
A
#
# COMPACT_ATOMS: atom_id res chain seq x y z
N ILE A 1 17.09 17.91 -14.80
CA ILE A 1 16.34 16.77 -14.26
C ILE A 1 15.51 16.11 -15.34
N GLU A 2 14.65 16.82 -16.08
CA GLU A 2 13.75 16.27 -17.11
C GLU A 2 14.45 15.37 -18.13
N LYS A 3 15.64 15.76 -18.63
CA LYS A 3 16.43 14.93 -19.55
C LYS A 3 16.76 13.56 -18.95
N TYR A 4 17.19 13.52 -17.70
CA TYR A 4 17.56 12.26 -17.02
C TYR A 4 16.36 11.39 -16.69
N LEU A 5 15.21 12.01 -16.39
CA LEU A 5 13.95 11.29 -16.19
C LEU A 5 13.46 10.66 -17.50
N LYS A 6 13.55 11.38 -18.63
CA LYS A 6 13.22 10.86 -19.97
C LYS A 6 14.09 9.67 -20.39
N GLU A 7 15.35 9.71 -20.02
CA GLU A 7 16.34 8.67 -20.34
C GLU A 7 16.35 7.53 -19.33
N ASP A 8 15.44 7.53 -18.35
CA ASP A 8 15.36 6.53 -17.26
C ASP A 8 16.65 6.43 -16.41
N LYS A 9 17.41 7.53 -16.34
CA LYS A 9 18.67 7.63 -15.61
C LYS A 9 18.54 8.25 -14.22
N ALA A 10 17.34 8.69 -13.83
CA ALA A 10 17.09 9.32 -12.55
C ALA A 10 15.74 8.91 -11.99
N LYS A 11 15.64 8.88 -10.66
CA LYS A 11 14.39 8.81 -9.89
C LYS A 11 14.23 10.10 -9.10
N LEU A 12 13.01 10.61 -9.02
CA LEU A 12 12.68 11.77 -8.22
C LEU A 12 11.86 11.34 -7.01
N THR A 13 12.32 11.70 -5.83
CA THR A 13 11.53 11.54 -4.60
C THR A 13 11.33 12.92 -3.99
N THR A 14 10.09 13.27 -3.66
CA THR A 14 9.76 14.55 -3.03
C THR A 14 8.67 14.36 -1.99
N SER A 15 8.68 15.20 -0.94
CA SER A 15 7.63 15.22 0.08
C SER A 15 6.82 16.51 -0.05
N ILE A 16 5.49 16.40 0.02
CA ILE A 16 4.56 17.53 -0.05
C ILE A 16 3.99 17.84 1.33
N ASP A 17 3.43 16.83 2.00
CA ASP A 17 2.96 16.84 3.39
C ASP A 17 1.88 17.90 3.67
N ALA A 18 1.07 18.22 2.68
CA ALA A 18 -0.01 19.20 2.82
C ALA A 18 -1.05 19.02 1.69
N GLY A 19 -2.31 19.36 2.01
CA GLY A 19 -3.39 19.43 1.04
C GLY A 19 -3.73 20.84 0.56
N ASN A 20 -3.19 21.86 1.21
CA ASN A 20 -3.45 23.25 0.89
C ASN A 20 -2.24 24.15 1.13
N VAL A 21 -2.33 25.40 0.63
CA VAL A 21 -1.24 26.40 0.70
C VAL A 21 -0.84 26.75 2.13
N GLU A 22 -1.82 26.87 3.02
CA GLU A 22 -1.56 27.31 4.40
C GLU A 22 -0.84 26.21 5.20
N THR A 23 -1.31 24.98 5.08
CA THR A 23 -0.63 23.83 5.70
C THR A 23 0.76 23.62 5.12
N PHE A 24 0.91 23.76 3.80
CA PHE A 24 2.23 23.64 3.15
C PHE A 24 3.20 24.70 3.68
N LYS A 25 2.76 25.95 3.82
CA LYS A 25 3.56 27.02 4.39
C LYS A 25 3.95 26.72 5.84
N LYS A 26 3.01 26.20 6.65
CA LYS A 26 3.25 25.82 8.05
C LYS A 26 4.28 24.70 8.16
N VAL A 27 4.15 23.66 7.36
CA VAL A 27 4.98 22.45 7.45
C VAL A 27 6.33 22.65 6.75
N ARG A 28 6.37 23.33 5.59
CA ARG A 28 7.56 23.49 4.75
C ARG A 28 8.24 24.85 4.87
N GLY A 29 7.64 25.83 5.54
CA GLY A 29 8.20 27.16 5.75
C GLY A 29 8.20 28.07 4.52
N VAL A 30 7.65 27.63 3.38
CA VAL A 30 7.68 28.36 2.10
C VAL A 30 6.32 28.42 1.42
N LYS A 31 6.07 29.50 0.65
CA LYS A 31 4.86 29.67 -0.16
C LYS A 31 5.09 29.15 -1.59
N ALA A 32 5.26 27.86 -1.75
CA ALA A 32 5.58 27.28 -3.07
C ALA A 32 4.67 26.10 -3.46
N PHE A 33 3.50 25.95 -2.82
CA PHE A 33 2.61 24.80 -2.97
C PHE A 33 2.27 24.51 -4.43
N ASP A 34 1.62 25.46 -5.13
CA ASP A 34 1.23 25.28 -6.52
C ASP A 34 2.44 25.17 -7.48
N LYS A 35 3.54 25.83 -7.16
CA LYS A 35 4.79 25.72 -7.94
C LYS A 35 5.38 24.30 -7.85
N VAL A 36 5.30 23.66 -6.68
CA VAL A 36 5.76 22.27 -6.51
C VAL A 36 4.94 21.33 -7.36
N PHE A 37 3.61 21.43 -7.32
CA PHE A 37 2.72 20.61 -8.15
C PHE A 37 2.92 20.87 -9.66
N SER A 38 3.07 22.13 -10.06
CA SER A 38 3.36 22.48 -11.46
C SER A 38 4.69 21.89 -11.95
N ASN A 39 5.71 21.88 -11.11
CA ASN A 39 6.98 21.23 -11.43
C ASN A 39 6.86 19.70 -11.48
N LEU A 40 6.13 19.11 -10.52
CA LEU A 40 5.88 17.66 -10.51
C LEU A 40 5.16 17.21 -11.78
N LYS A 41 4.15 17.98 -12.25
CA LYS A 41 3.47 17.69 -13.51
C LYS A 41 4.47 17.65 -14.66
N LYS A 42 5.34 18.66 -14.82
CA LYS A 42 6.37 18.68 -15.88
C LYS A 42 7.32 17.47 -15.79
N TYR A 43 7.72 17.11 -14.58
CA TYR A 43 8.58 15.95 -14.36
C TYR A 43 7.86 14.64 -14.66
N ASN A 44 6.58 14.54 -14.31
CA ASN A 44 5.76 13.36 -14.58
C ASN A 44 5.51 13.18 -16.08
N ASP A 45 5.25 14.27 -16.81
CA ASP A 45 5.11 14.25 -18.26
C ASP A 45 6.42 13.77 -18.96
N ALA A 46 7.56 13.98 -18.32
CA ALA A 46 8.87 13.52 -18.79
C ALA A 46 9.24 12.11 -18.33
N ALA A 47 8.81 11.70 -17.15
CA ALA A 47 9.20 10.45 -16.47
C ALA A 47 8.29 9.29 -16.85
N LYS A 48 8.87 8.12 -17.08
CA LYS A 48 8.11 6.89 -17.36
C LYS A 48 7.73 6.09 -16.10
N LYS A 49 7.47 6.67 -14.94
CA LYS A 49 7.18 6.02 -13.64
C LYS A 49 8.27 6.19 -12.56
N ASN A 50 9.16 7.18 -12.69
CA ASN A 50 10.29 7.33 -11.77
C ASN A 50 10.07 8.44 -10.73
N ILE A 51 8.81 8.73 -10.37
CA ILE A 51 8.48 9.76 -9.38
C ILE A 51 7.82 9.10 -8.17
N ILE A 52 8.37 9.38 -7.00
CA ILE A 52 7.79 9.01 -5.70
C ILE A 52 7.37 10.30 -5.00
N ILE A 53 6.08 10.43 -4.72
CA ILE A 53 5.51 11.53 -3.94
C ILE A 53 5.27 11.01 -2.53
N LYS A 54 5.88 11.69 -1.53
CA LYS A 54 5.73 11.34 -0.12
C LYS A 54 4.70 12.23 0.53
N TYR A 55 3.92 11.66 1.44
CA TYR A 55 3.14 12.37 2.44
C TYR A 55 3.61 11.93 3.83
N ILE A 56 4.23 12.84 4.58
CA ILE A 56 4.67 12.60 5.94
C ILE A 56 3.62 13.19 6.87
N LEU A 57 2.91 12.32 7.57
CA LEU A 57 1.94 12.70 8.59
C LEU A 57 2.66 13.39 9.76
N THR A 58 2.26 14.61 10.07
CA THR A 58 2.77 15.42 11.16
C THR A 58 1.62 16.06 11.90
N GLU A 59 1.87 16.62 13.08
CA GLU A 59 0.86 17.37 13.77
C GLU A 59 0.37 18.56 12.92
N GLY A 60 -0.95 18.57 12.64
CA GLY A 60 -1.63 19.62 11.87
C GLY A 60 -1.68 19.42 10.36
N ASN A 61 -1.43 18.18 9.85
CA ASN A 61 -1.63 17.84 8.43
C ASN A 61 -2.33 16.50 8.17
N TYR A 62 -2.64 15.74 9.23
CA TYR A 62 -3.26 14.41 9.06
C TYR A 62 -4.80 14.44 9.09
N ASP A 63 -5.41 15.62 9.27
CA ASP A 63 -6.86 15.76 9.21
C ASP A 63 -7.40 15.52 7.80
N LYS A 64 -8.69 15.14 7.73
CA LYS A 64 -9.33 14.74 6.49
C LYS A 64 -9.30 15.84 5.42
N GLU A 65 -9.44 17.12 5.79
CA GLU A 65 -9.42 18.23 4.84
C GLU A 65 -8.05 18.34 4.12
N ASN A 66 -6.95 18.20 4.85
CA ASN A 66 -5.62 18.17 4.26
C ASN A 66 -5.39 16.94 3.38
N LEU A 67 -5.88 15.77 3.79
CA LEU A 67 -5.73 14.55 2.99
C LEU A 67 -6.54 14.63 1.69
N ASP A 68 -7.79 15.11 1.76
CA ASP A 68 -8.66 15.30 0.59
C ASP A 68 -8.04 16.34 -0.37
N GLY A 69 -7.56 17.47 0.15
CA GLY A 69 -6.89 18.49 -0.65
C GLY A 69 -5.64 17.96 -1.35
N PHE A 70 -4.85 17.09 -0.71
CA PHE A 70 -3.72 16.42 -1.34
C PHE A 70 -4.15 15.48 -2.46
N ILE A 71 -5.17 14.63 -2.21
CA ILE A 71 -5.74 13.69 -3.18
C ILE A 71 -6.26 14.45 -4.41
N ASP A 72 -6.97 15.57 -4.20
CA ASP A 72 -7.50 16.38 -5.29
C ASP A 72 -6.38 17.04 -6.10
N LYS A 73 -5.32 17.55 -5.46
CA LYS A 73 -4.15 18.06 -6.17
C LYS A 73 -3.44 16.99 -7.01
N ILE A 74 -3.36 15.75 -6.54
CA ILE A 74 -2.84 14.63 -7.35
C ILE A 74 -3.67 14.45 -8.63
N LYS A 75 -5.01 14.55 -8.55
CA LYS A 75 -5.92 14.49 -9.71
C LYS A 75 -5.75 15.70 -10.63
N ASP A 76 -5.80 16.92 -10.08
CA ASP A 76 -5.73 18.17 -10.83
C ASP A 76 -4.47 18.29 -11.69
N TYR A 77 -3.37 17.77 -11.18
CA TYR A 77 -2.07 17.80 -11.86
C TYR A 77 -1.73 16.52 -12.65
N ASN A 78 -2.67 15.57 -12.77
CA ASN A 78 -2.48 14.29 -13.47
C ASN A 78 -1.28 13.50 -12.96
N LEU A 79 -1.15 13.38 -11.63
CA LEU A 79 -0.06 12.67 -10.95
C LEU A 79 -0.43 11.26 -10.48
N GLN A 80 -1.59 10.74 -10.90
CA GLN A 80 -2.12 9.45 -10.42
C GLN A 80 -1.24 8.25 -10.79
N ASN A 81 -0.36 8.39 -11.77
CA ASN A 81 0.60 7.37 -12.19
C ASN A 81 1.93 7.40 -11.41
N CYS A 82 2.12 8.37 -10.50
CA CYS A 82 3.27 8.39 -9.61
C CYS A 82 3.20 7.30 -8.54
N SER A 83 4.34 6.94 -7.98
CA SER A 83 4.38 6.12 -6.76
C SER A 83 4.13 7.00 -5.53
N PHE A 84 3.46 6.44 -4.51
CA PHE A 84 3.15 7.17 -3.29
C PHE A 84 3.74 6.46 -2.07
N GLN A 85 4.42 7.23 -1.23
CA GLN A 85 4.92 6.77 0.06
C GLN A 85 4.22 7.55 1.17
N ILE A 86 3.58 6.84 2.09
CA ILE A 86 3.01 7.43 3.29
C ILE A 86 3.95 7.13 4.46
N SER A 87 4.33 8.16 5.17
CA SER A 87 5.23 8.12 6.32
C SER A 87 4.59 8.85 7.50
N ALA A 88 5.14 8.70 8.69
CA ALA A 88 4.81 9.53 9.84
C ALA A 88 6.07 10.16 10.43
N ASP A 89 5.94 11.33 11.04
CA ASP A 89 7.03 11.96 11.78
C ASP A 89 7.54 11.00 12.86
N PHE A 90 8.85 10.95 13.04
CA PHE A 90 9.50 10.15 14.09
C PHE A 90 9.03 10.51 15.50
N LYS A 91 8.53 11.73 15.71
CA LYS A 91 7.92 12.17 16.96
C LYS A 91 6.64 11.41 17.33
N PHE A 92 5.97 10.81 16.37
CA PHE A 92 4.87 9.89 16.66
C PHE A 92 5.43 8.55 17.14
N GLU A 93 5.80 8.46 18.42
CA GLU A 93 6.20 7.18 19.03
C GLU A 93 5.06 6.15 18.92
N ASN A 94 3.84 6.60 19.20
CA ASN A 94 2.61 5.84 19.00
C ASN A 94 1.65 6.65 18.11
N ILE A 95 0.90 5.95 17.27
CA ILE A 95 -0.19 6.56 16.51
C ILE A 95 -1.48 6.46 17.33
N ASN A 96 -2.27 7.54 17.31
CA ASN A 96 -3.60 7.52 17.90
C ASN A 96 -4.63 7.01 16.86
N GLN A 97 -5.89 6.87 17.30
CA GLN A 97 -6.97 6.38 16.46
C GLN A 97 -7.20 7.25 15.22
N GLU A 98 -7.12 8.56 15.35
CA GLU A 98 -7.34 9.50 14.25
C GLU A 98 -6.24 9.37 13.20
N VAL A 99 -4.97 9.40 13.59
CA VAL A 99 -3.84 9.19 12.70
C VAL A 99 -3.92 7.83 12.01
N PHE A 100 -4.32 6.79 12.75
CA PHE A 100 -4.49 5.45 12.21
C PHE A 100 -5.52 5.42 11.07
N PHE A 101 -6.77 5.84 11.33
CA PHE A 101 -7.82 5.79 10.31
C PHE A 101 -7.57 6.74 9.15
N ASN A 102 -7.00 7.91 9.40
CA ASN A 102 -6.63 8.86 8.35
C ASN A 102 -5.46 8.34 7.49
N THR A 103 -4.52 7.59 8.06
CA THR A 103 -3.49 6.89 7.29
C THR A 103 -4.12 5.86 6.33
N LEU A 104 -5.03 5.03 6.83
CA LEU A 104 -5.72 4.03 6.01
C LEU A 104 -6.59 4.68 4.94
N TYR A 105 -7.27 5.77 5.27
CA TYR A 105 -8.04 6.56 4.33
C TYR A 105 -7.18 7.09 3.18
N LEU A 106 -6.06 7.74 3.49
CA LEU A 106 -5.12 8.23 2.48
C LEU A 106 -4.58 7.08 1.62
N TYR A 107 -4.15 5.99 2.26
CA TYR A 107 -3.63 4.82 1.57
C TYR A 107 -4.64 4.24 0.58
N LYS A 108 -5.89 4.03 1.01
CA LYS A 108 -6.98 3.51 0.16
C LYS A 108 -7.20 4.39 -1.06
N ASN A 109 -7.37 5.70 -0.86
CA ASN A 109 -7.63 6.64 -1.96
C ASN A 109 -6.48 6.72 -2.97
N LEU A 110 -5.23 6.69 -2.52
CA LEU A 110 -4.07 6.68 -3.43
C LEU A 110 -3.97 5.36 -4.20
N LYS A 111 -4.36 4.24 -3.60
CA LYS A 111 -4.43 2.93 -4.28
C LYS A 111 -5.48 2.90 -5.38
N GLU A 112 -6.59 3.61 -5.23
CA GLU A 112 -7.67 3.66 -6.23
C GLU A 112 -7.24 4.29 -7.57
N PHE A 113 -6.14 5.02 -7.60
CA PHE A 113 -5.54 5.58 -8.84
C PHE A 113 -4.91 4.53 -9.77
N ASN A 114 -5.20 3.25 -9.61
CA ASN A 114 -4.52 2.13 -10.29
C ASN A 114 -3.02 2.06 -10.02
N ASN A 115 -2.55 2.74 -8.97
CA ASN A 115 -1.15 2.74 -8.61
C ASN A 115 -0.86 1.60 -7.63
N ILE A 116 -0.17 0.57 -8.13
CA ILE A 116 0.30 -0.55 -7.31
C ILE A 116 1.48 -0.17 -6.41
N ASN A 117 2.05 1.01 -6.62
CA ASN A 117 3.22 1.53 -5.93
C ASN A 117 2.86 2.52 -4.81
N THR A 118 1.72 2.33 -4.14
CA THR A 118 1.41 3.02 -2.89
C THR A 118 1.84 2.13 -1.72
N PHE A 119 2.66 2.66 -0.82
CA PHE A 119 3.19 1.90 0.30
C PHE A 119 3.37 2.76 1.56
N LEU A 120 3.28 2.11 2.72
CA LEU A 120 3.69 2.69 3.99
C LEU A 120 5.19 2.46 4.17
N ASP A 121 5.89 3.45 4.73
CA ASP A 121 7.29 3.27 5.03
C ASP A 121 7.53 2.26 6.17
N TYR A 122 8.79 1.88 6.34
CA TYR A 122 9.18 0.86 7.30
C TYR A 122 9.01 1.28 8.78
N HIS A 123 8.86 2.57 9.08
CA HIS A 123 8.57 3.05 10.44
C HIS A 123 7.07 3.07 10.73
N LEU A 124 6.24 3.42 9.74
CA LEU A 124 4.79 3.53 9.90
C LEU A 124 4.09 2.17 9.84
N LYS A 125 4.53 1.30 8.92
CA LYS A 125 3.92 -0.03 8.72
C LYS A 125 3.80 -0.87 10.00
N PRO A 126 4.83 -1.02 10.85
CA PRO A 126 4.71 -1.77 12.10
C PRO A 126 3.72 -1.15 13.09
N LYS A 127 3.63 0.19 13.13
CA LYS A 127 2.68 0.90 14.01
C LYS A 127 1.24 0.65 13.57
N ILE A 128 0.98 0.67 12.26
CA ILE A 128 -0.33 0.33 11.69
C ILE A 128 -0.70 -1.12 12.03
N LYS A 129 0.22 -2.08 11.81
CA LYS A 129 -0.03 -3.50 12.16
C LYS A 129 -0.33 -3.67 13.65
N LYS A 130 0.44 -3.05 14.52
CA LYS A 130 0.19 -3.09 15.97
C LYS A 130 -1.21 -2.56 16.32
N TYR A 131 -1.61 -1.43 15.73
CA TYR A 131 -2.91 -0.83 16.00
C TYR A 131 -4.07 -1.71 15.49
N ILE A 132 -3.92 -2.37 14.35
CA ILE A 132 -4.87 -3.37 13.85
C ILE A 132 -5.05 -4.50 14.89
N GLU A 133 -3.95 -5.02 15.44
CA GLU A 133 -4.02 -6.05 16.46
C GLU A 133 -4.75 -5.58 17.72
N GLU A 134 -4.54 -4.35 18.15
CA GLU A 134 -5.23 -3.76 19.30
C GLU A 134 -6.74 -3.62 19.04
N ILE A 135 -7.15 -3.16 17.84
CA ILE A 135 -8.57 -3.12 17.43
C ILE A 135 -9.21 -4.52 17.48
N LEU A 136 -8.56 -5.51 16.88
CA LEU A 136 -9.10 -6.88 16.84
C LEU A 136 -9.21 -7.51 18.24
N LYS A 137 -8.27 -7.22 19.14
CA LYS A 137 -8.31 -7.69 20.53
C LYS A 137 -9.34 -6.97 21.39
N SER A 138 -9.69 -5.73 21.04
CA SER A 138 -10.67 -4.93 21.80
C SER A 138 -12.11 -5.42 21.61
N GLU A 139 -12.35 -6.21 20.54
CA GLU A 139 -13.69 -6.67 20.13
C GLU A 139 -14.69 -5.51 19.89
N ASN A 140 -14.20 -4.28 19.76
CA ASN A 140 -15.02 -3.11 19.49
C ASN A 140 -15.56 -3.14 18.06
N GLN A 141 -16.85 -3.42 17.90
CA GLN A 141 -17.49 -3.61 16.60
C GLN A 141 -17.49 -2.36 15.73
N GLU A 142 -17.53 -1.18 16.30
CA GLU A 142 -17.44 0.07 15.55
C GLU A 142 -16.07 0.26 14.92
N LEU A 143 -15.00 0.07 15.69
CA LEU A 143 -13.62 0.15 15.19
C LEU A 143 -13.33 -0.92 14.15
N ILE A 144 -13.83 -2.14 14.34
CA ILE A 144 -13.70 -3.24 13.39
C ILE A 144 -14.45 -2.93 12.09
N SER A 145 -15.68 -2.38 12.18
CA SER A 145 -16.44 -1.96 11.01
C SER A 145 -15.71 -0.87 10.21
N ASN A 146 -15.16 0.13 10.90
CA ASN A 146 -14.37 1.18 10.27
C ASN A 146 -13.10 0.62 9.59
N LEU A 147 -12.39 -0.30 10.26
CA LEU A 147 -11.24 -0.99 9.68
C LEU A 147 -11.64 -1.74 8.41
N ASN A 148 -12.72 -2.52 8.45
CA ASN A 148 -13.21 -3.30 7.31
C ASN A 148 -13.54 -2.41 6.11
N SER A 149 -14.17 -1.27 6.34
CA SER A 149 -14.55 -0.33 5.28
C SER A 149 -13.33 0.25 4.54
N LEU A 150 -12.20 0.36 5.21
CA LEU A 150 -10.96 0.92 4.64
C LEU A 150 -10.04 -0.14 4.02
N CYS A 151 -10.11 -1.37 4.49
CA CYS A 151 -9.14 -2.42 4.11
C CYS A 151 -9.70 -3.48 3.14
N ASP A 152 -11.01 -3.50 2.86
CA ASP A 152 -11.68 -4.53 2.05
C ASP A 152 -11.41 -5.98 2.49
N ILE A 153 -10.97 -6.19 3.74
CA ILE A 153 -10.53 -7.51 4.21
C ILE A 153 -11.70 -8.43 4.55
N GLU A 154 -12.85 -7.87 4.86
CA GLU A 154 -14.05 -8.64 5.22
C GLU A 154 -14.50 -9.59 4.11
N LYS A 155 -14.23 -9.23 2.84
CA LYS A 155 -14.49 -10.09 1.67
C LYS A 155 -13.72 -11.41 1.70
N LEU A 156 -12.65 -11.49 2.51
CA LEU A 156 -11.84 -12.70 2.69
C LEU A 156 -12.30 -13.56 3.87
N LYS A 157 -13.30 -13.13 4.64
CA LYS A 157 -13.79 -13.86 5.81
C LYS A 157 -14.21 -15.29 5.44
N ASN A 158 -13.68 -16.26 6.18
CA ASN A 158 -13.93 -17.69 5.95
C ASN A 158 -13.57 -18.17 4.52
N SER A 159 -12.63 -17.50 3.84
CA SER A 159 -12.22 -17.88 2.48
C SER A 159 -10.84 -18.54 2.45
N ASN A 160 -10.52 -19.12 1.31
CA ASN A 160 -9.18 -19.57 0.98
C ASN A 160 -8.46 -18.50 0.14
N VAL A 161 -7.14 -18.37 0.34
CA VAL A 161 -6.29 -17.47 -0.43
C VAL A 161 -5.06 -18.20 -0.96
N ILE A 162 -4.53 -17.70 -2.06
CA ILE A 162 -3.23 -18.07 -2.61
C ILE A 162 -2.24 -16.99 -2.18
N ILE A 163 -1.04 -17.37 -1.76
CA ILE A 163 0.02 -16.41 -1.45
C ILE A 163 1.12 -16.54 -2.50
N TRP A 164 1.37 -15.46 -3.25
CA TRP A 164 2.52 -15.41 -4.15
C TRP A 164 3.73 -14.83 -3.42
N GLY A 165 4.73 -15.66 -3.21
CA GLY A 165 5.96 -15.42 -2.46
C GLY A 165 6.10 -16.38 -1.27
N ALA A 166 6.90 -17.42 -1.44
CA ALA A 166 7.21 -18.43 -0.41
C ALA A 166 8.52 -18.13 0.34
N GLY A 167 8.97 -16.88 0.33
CA GLY A 167 10.12 -16.39 1.06
C GLY A 167 9.79 -15.94 2.48
N ASP A 168 10.63 -15.06 3.04
CA ASP A 168 10.49 -14.58 4.42
C ASP A 168 9.20 -13.80 4.63
N THR A 169 8.78 -12.96 3.65
CA THR A 169 7.52 -12.22 3.74
C THR A 169 6.31 -13.14 3.81
N GLY A 170 6.26 -14.19 2.98
CA GLY A 170 5.18 -15.18 3.03
C GLY A 170 5.17 -15.98 4.33
N ARG A 171 6.35 -16.33 4.86
CA ARG A 171 6.50 -17.00 6.16
C ARG A 171 6.03 -16.10 7.30
N GLU A 172 6.40 -14.83 7.27
CA GLU A 172 5.97 -13.87 8.27
C GLU A 172 4.45 -13.68 8.26
N LEU A 173 3.84 -13.61 7.08
CA LEU A 173 2.40 -13.50 6.91
C LEU A 173 1.66 -14.65 7.62
N ILE A 174 2.07 -15.91 7.41
CA ILE A 174 1.44 -17.07 8.08
C ILE A 174 1.57 -16.97 9.59
N ASN A 175 2.75 -16.65 10.06
CA ASN A 175 3.06 -16.78 11.48
C ASN A 175 2.53 -15.63 12.32
N LYS A 176 2.47 -14.41 11.74
CA LYS A 176 2.23 -13.18 12.48
C LYS A 176 0.95 -12.44 12.12
N SER A 177 0.26 -12.79 11.02
CA SER A 177 -0.94 -12.04 10.62
C SER A 177 -2.09 -12.31 11.59
N SER A 178 -2.46 -11.28 12.34
CA SER A 178 -3.65 -11.28 13.20
C SER A 178 -4.94 -11.33 12.38
N LEU A 179 -4.93 -10.68 11.21
CA LEU A 179 -6.10 -10.63 10.32
C LEU A 179 -6.42 -12.00 9.70
N LEU A 180 -5.41 -12.76 9.25
CA LEU A 180 -5.65 -14.12 8.75
C LEU A 180 -6.34 -14.99 9.80
N LYS A 181 -5.91 -14.89 11.06
CA LYS A 181 -6.50 -15.64 12.19
C LYS A 181 -7.89 -15.14 12.53
N TYR A 182 -8.07 -13.83 12.67
CA TYR A 182 -9.33 -13.22 13.07
C TYR A 182 -10.47 -13.52 12.08
N TYR A 183 -10.21 -13.40 10.79
CA TYR A 183 -11.19 -13.65 9.74
C TYR A 183 -11.26 -15.11 9.28
N ASN A 184 -10.55 -16.03 9.94
CA ASN A 184 -10.48 -17.45 9.58
C ASN A 184 -10.13 -17.64 8.08
N ILE A 185 -9.12 -16.90 7.61
CA ILE A 185 -8.62 -16.99 6.24
C ILE A 185 -7.62 -18.13 6.17
N LYS A 186 -7.85 -19.09 5.27
CA LYS A 186 -6.98 -20.26 5.09
C LYS A 186 -6.10 -20.08 3.85
N ILE A 187 -4.86 -20.55 3.93
CA ILE A 187 -3.95 -20.54 2.78
C ILE A 187 -4.12 -21.85 2.03
N ASN A 188 -4.51 -21.75 0.76
CA ASN A 188 -4.71 -22.92 -0.11
C ASN A 188 -3.36 -23.48 -0.54
N PHE A 189 -2.52 -22.63 -1.12
CA PHE A 189 -1.13 -22.94 -1.46
C PHE A 189 -0.30 -21.66 -1.63
N PHE A 190 1.02 -21.82 -1.64
CA PHE A 190 1.95 -20.77 -2.06
C PHE A 190 2.27 -20.88 -3.54
N VAL A 191 2.63 -19.75 -4.13
CA VAL A 191 3.21 -19.70 -5.47
C VAL A 191 4.60 -19.07 -5.39
N ASP A 192 5.56 -19.68 -6.02
CA ASP A 192 6.91 -19.14 -6.14
C ASP A 192 7.58 -19.65 -7.40
N LYS A 193 8.27 -18.76 -8.14
CA LYS A 193 8.98 -19.13 -9.38
C LYS A 193 10.30 -19.84 -9.13
N TYR A 194 10.90 -19.58 -7.98
CA TYR A 194 12.27 -19.93 -7.66
C TYR A 194 12.39 -21.03 -6.60
N LYS A 195 11.27 -21.54 -6.13
CA LYS A 195 11.19 -22.65 -5.18
C LYS A 195 10.83 -23.94 -5.90
N ASP A 196 11.33 -25.06 -5.40
CA ASP A 196 11.01 -26.38 -5.94
C ASP A 196 9.51 -26.60 -5.86
N GLU A 197 8.91 -26.96 -6.99
CA GLU A 197 7.51 -27.33 -7.12
C GLU A 197 7.23 -28.54 -6.22
N ASN A 198 6.10 -28.51 -5.51
CA ASN A 198 5.71 -29.47 -4.47
C ASN A 198 6.52 -29.46 -3.18
N SER A 199 7.49 -28.55 -3.00
CA SER A 199 8.05 -28.27 -1.70
C SER A 199 6.99 -27.64 -0.78
N LYS A 200 7.27 -27.52 0.50
CA LYS A 200 6.31 -27.00 1.49
C LYS A 200 6.89 -25.88 2.32
N LEU A 201 6.08 -24.87 2.57
CA LEU A 201 6.31 -23.86 3.59
C LEU A 201 5.26 -24.01 4.70
N ASN A 202 5.67 -24.29 5.94
CA ASN A 202 4.74 -24.55 7.08
C ASN A 202 3.67 -25.61 6.74
N ASN A 203 4.05 -26.71 6.10
CA ASN A 203 3.17 -27.80 5.64
C ASN A 203 2.19 -27.42 4.50
N ILE A 204 2.25 -26.21 3.95
CA ILE A 204 1.44 -25.76 2.82
C ILE A 204 2.26 -25.92 1.53
N LEU A 205 1.66 -26.49 0.50
CA LEU A 205 2.33 -26.74 -0.78
C LEU A 205 2.77 -25.45 -1.47
N ILE A 206 3.91 -25.51 -2.14
CA ILE A 206 4.38 -24.48 -3.06
C ILE A 206 4.15 -24.98 -4.47
N LYS A 207 3.47 -24.18 -5.29
CA LYS A 207 3.12 -24.49 -6.67
C LYS A 207 3.73 -23.50 -7.65
N HIS A 208 3.71 -23.84 -8.93
CA HIS A 208 4.13 -22.94 -10.00
C HIS A 208 3.06 -21.85 -10.29
N PRO A 209 3.44 -20.64 -10.76
CA PRO A 209 2.48 -19.60 -11.14
C PRO A 209 1.33 -20.02 -12.04
N LYS A 210 1.56 -20.93 -12.99
CA LYS A 210 0.51 -21.47 -13.88
C LYS A 210 -0.69 -22.10 -13.15
N ASP A 211 -0.47 -22.61 -11.94
CA ASP A 211 -1.53 -23.31 -11.19
C ASP A 211 -2.60 -22.36 -10.64
N ILE A 212 -2.32 -21.04 -10.60
CA ILE A 212 -3.29 -20.01 -10.21
C ILE A 212 -4.49 -19.97 -11.16
N GLN A 213 -4.29 -20.27 -12.44
CA GLN A 213 -5.36 -20.21 -13.46
C GLN A 213 -6.48 -21.22 -13.19
N ASN A 214 -6.17 -22.31 -12.50
CA ASN A 214 -7.12 -23.37 -12.17
C ASN A 214 -7.79 -23.18 -10.79
N ASP A 215 -7.56 -22.06 -10.13
CA ASP A 215 -8.08 -21.77 -8.80
C ASP A 215 -8.72 -20.38 -8.78
N ASN A 216 -9.86 -20.24 -8.11
CA ASN A 216 -10.62 -18.99 -8.03
C ASN A 216 -10.38 -18.21 -6.73
N SER A 217 -9.50 -18.69 -5.87
CA SER A 217 -9.17 -18.01 -4.59
C SER A 217 -8.59 -16.63 -4.83
N ASN A 218 -8.74 -15.75 -3.86
CA ASN A 218 -8.06 -14.47 -3.85
C ASN A 218 -6.54 -14.66 -3.71
N ILE A 219 -5.76 -13.73 -4.24
CA ILE A 219 -4.30 -13.82 -4.30
C ILE A 219 -3.71 -12.67 -3.49
N ILE A 220 -2.79 -13.02 -2.59
CA ILE A 220 -2.03 -12.07 -1.79
C ILE A 220 -0.58 -12.07 -2.30
N ILE A 221 -0.07 -10.92 -2.68
CA ILE A 221 1.33 -10.79 -3.09
C ILE A 221 2.19 -10.55 -1.86
N ALA A 222 2.94 -11.56 -1.44
CA ALA A 222 3.85 -11.51 -0.29
C ALA A 222 5.29 -11.24 -0.73
N SER A 223 5.50 -10.13 -1.43
CA SER A 223 6.82 -9.67 -1.87
C SER A 223 6.89 -8.15 -1.73
N THR A 224 7.92 -7.65 -1.08
CA THR A 224 8.18 -6.21 -0.99
C THR A 224 8.96 -5.68 -2.19
N GLN A 225 9.84 -6.50 -2.73
CA GLN A 225 10.75 -6.11 -3.82
C GLN A 225 10.12 -6.30 -5.20
N PHE A 226 9.34 -7.36 -5.40
CA PHE A 226 8.80 -7.76 -6.71
C PHE A 226 7.27 -7.57 -6.80
N ASN A 227 6.67 -6.75 -5.94
CA ASN A 227 5.23 -6.58 -5.90
C ASN A 227 4.65 -6.13 -7.26
N GLU A 228 5.28 -5.15 -7.89
CA GLU A 228 4.85 -4.62 -9.19
C GLU A 228 4.99 -5.65 -10.31
N GLU A 229 6.13 -6.35 -10.36
CA GLU A 229 6.39 -7.39 -11.36
C GLU A 229 5.37 -8.52 -11.25
N ILE A 230 5.14 -9.03 -10.04
CA ILE A 230 4.16 -10.09 -9.77
C ILE A 230 2.74 -9.64 -10.15
N TYR A 231 2.37 -8.40 -9.80
CA TYR A 231 1.06 -7.86 -10.17
C TYR A 231 0.87 -7.83 -11.68
N HIS A 232 1.84 -7.30 -12.43
CA HIS A 232 1.76 -7.27 -13.90
C HIS A 232 1.73 -8.66 -14.51
N GLU A 233 2.44 -9.61 -13.95
CA GLU A 233 2.39 -10.98 -14.37
C GLU A 233 1.00 -11.61 -14.15
N LEU A 234 0.40 -11.43 -12.97
CA LEU A 234 -0.97 -11.86 -12.70
C LEU A 234 -1.97 -11.29 -13.72
N ILE A 235 -1.85 -9.99 -14.02
CA ILE A 235 -2.71 -9.34 -15.03
C ILE A 235 -2.46 -9.93 -16.43
N SER A 236 -1.19 -10.18 -16.81
CA SER A 236 -0.85 -10.79 -18.10
C SER A 236 -1.35 -12.23 -18.24
N MET A 237 -1.50 -12.95 -17.13
CA MET A 237 -2.10 -14.27 -17.05
C MET A 237 -3.64 -14.25 -17.13
N GLY A 238 -4.26 -13.07 -17.26
CA GLY A 238 -5.71 -12.90 -17.30
C GLY A 238 -6.40 -12.95 -15.92
N ILE A 239 -5.66 -12.86 -14.83
CA ILE A 239 -6.23 -12.84 -13.47
C ILE A 239 -6.96 -11.52 -13.25
N ASN A 240 -8.23 -11.62 -12.83
CA ASN A 240 -9.01 -10.43 -12.50
C ASN A 240 -8.38 -9.67 -11.34
N LYS A 241 -8.15 -8.37 -11.52
CA LYS A 241 -7.56 -7.49 -10.50
C LYS A 241 -8.28 -7.53 -9.16
N ASN A 242 -9.60 -7.76 -9.15
CA ASN A 242 -10.40 -7.84 -7.93
C ASN A 242 -10.05 -9.06 -7.04
N ARG A 243 -9.35 -10.06 -7.60
CA ARG A 243 -8.83 -11.20 -6.85
C ARG A 243 -7.49 -10.90 -6.16
N ILE A 244 -6.81 -9.83 -6.57
CA ILE A 244 -5.50 -9.47 -6.01
C ILE A 244 -5.72 -8.59 -4.78
N VAL A 245 -5.30 -9.10 -3.63
CA VAL A 245 -5.51 -8.46 -2.33
C VAL A 245 -4.20 -7.86 -1.83
N ASP A 246 -4.30 -6.68 -1.25
CA ASP A 246 -3.15 -5.99 -0.70
C ASP A 246 -2.62 -6.69 0.56
N SER A 247 -1.32 -6.99 0.56
CA SER A 247 -0.64 -7.59 1.71
C SER A 247 -0.32 -6.59 2.83
N LEU A 248 -0.62 -5.31 2.65
CA LEU A 248 -0.29 -4.30 3.66
C LEU A 248 -0.94 -4.61 5.01
N PHE A 249 -2.19 -5.08 4.96
CA PHE A 249 -3.01 -5.32 6.15
C PHE A 249 -2.89 -6.74 6.68
N LEU A 250 -2.22 -7.60 5.97
CA LEU A 250 -1.99 -9.00 6.30
C LEU A 250 -0.55 -9.20 6.77
#